data_d25875a367e7f4bb70e7d74fa583445c
#
_entry.id   d25875a367e7f4bb70e7d74fa583445c
#
_cell.length_a   1.000
_cell.length_b   1.000
_cell.length_c   1.000
_cell.angle_alpha   90.00
_cell.angle_beta   90.00
_cell.angle_gamma   90.00
#
_symmetry.space_group_name_H-M   'P 1'
#
loop_
_entity.id
_entity.type
_entity.pdbx_description
1 polymer ?
#
loop_
_entity_poly.entity_id
_entity_poly.type
_entity_poly.pdbx_seq_one_letter_code
_entity_poly.pdbx_strand_id
1 'polypeptide(L)'
;AAPVTYRSVGLATYLGLQNLYITFNGYNPMIDARMTSCSFKEAEAYSVCGRIPQGESRVLVVASAGNSARAFAKGCSSGRIPLLLCVPADNVEALWFDKPLSSCVKLIVTESGSDYFDAISLAEKVLHSRHFFDEGGAKNVARRDGMGTSFLSATTTIGRIPDYYFQAVGSGTGAVAAWEANLRLIEDGRYGNHKARLIVSQNAPFAPIYEAWQAGSRDIPHYDDYHARRDAAIIDAKVLSNRRPPYSFAGGLYDALKATNGDAVVATNAQARRAAKLFKELEGVDIYPAPAVALASLIKMVESGAIDKDACIMLNITGSGEESITANKDLWYLKPSKVFSLTADIDDVVCSVEELFTK
;
A
#
# COMPACT_ATOMS: atom_id res chain seq x y z
N ALA A 1 -9.58 3.91 12.50
CA ALA A 1 -8.40 3.36 13.18
C ALA A 1 -7.16 4.15 12.73
N ALA A 2 -6.16 4.23 13.59
CA ALA A 2 -4.91 4.95 13.34
C ALA A 2 -3.73 3.96 13.32
N PRO A 3 -2.61 4.32 12.68
CA PRO A 3 -1.35 3.59 12.85
C PRO A 3 -0.91 3.60 14.32
N VAL A 4 -0.31 2.50 14.78
CA VAL A 4 0.26 2.41 16.13
C VAL A 4 1.77 2.31 16.02
N THR A 5 2.49 3.24 16.67
CA THR A 5 3.95 3.21 16.68
C THR A 5 4.45 2.80 18.06
N TYR A 6 5.43 1.90 18.09
CA TYR A 6 6.09 1.47 19.32
C TYR A 6 7.58 1.23 19.09
N ARG A 7 8.37 1.32 20.15
CA ARG A 7 9.78 0.95 20.13
C ARG A 7 9.90 -0.56 20.17
N SER A 8 10.54 -1.15 19.17
CA SER A 8 10.84 -2.58 19.18
C SER A 8 11.87 -2.93 20.23
N VAL A 9 11.66 -4.05 20.92
CA VAL A 9 12.64 -4.64 21.83
C VAL A 9 13.25 -5.89 21.21
N GLY A 10 12.43 -6.81 20.75
CA GLY A 10 12.87 -8.10 20.22
C GLY A 10 13.69 -7.93 18.93
N LEU A 11 13.11 -7.31 17.92
CA LEU A 11 13.77 -7.12 16.64
C LEU A 11 14.96 -6.16 16.74
N ALA A 12 14.86 -5.09 17.55
CA ALA A 12 15.96 -4.17 17.79
C ALA A 12 17.18 -4.89 18.42
N THR A 13 16.97 -5.71 19.45
CA THR A 13 18.02 -6.51 20.07
C THR A 13 18.65 -7.49 19.09
N TYR A 14 17.85 -8.19 18.30
CA TYR A 14 18.33 -9.13 17.30
C TYR A 14 19.23 -8.45 16.25
N LEU A 15 18.86 -7.24 15.81
CA LEU A 15 19.61 -6.47 14.81
C LEU A 15 20.75 -5.63 15.41
N GLY A 16 20.86 -5.55 16.73
CA GLY A 16 21.82 -4.69 17.42
C GLY A 16 21.55 -3.20 17.21
N LEU A 17 20.29 -2.80 17.02
CA LEU A 17 19.86 -1.42 16.83
C LEU A 17 19.37 -0.83 18.15
N GLN A 18 19.72 0.42 18.44
CA GLN A 18 19.31 1.07 19.68
C GLN A 18 17.93 1.72 19.57
N ASN A 19 17.57 2.27 18.42
CA ASN A 19 16.39 3.11 18.24
C ASN A 19 15.54 2.65 17.03
N LEU A 20 15.11 1.37 17.06
CA LEU A 20 14.17 0.83 16.07
C LEU A 20 12.72 1.02 16.53
N TYR A 21 11.94 1.72 15.72
CA TYR A 21 10.51 1.92 15.92
C TYR A 21 9.73 1.24 14.81
N ILE A 22 8.69 0.52 15.19
CA ILE A 22 7.75 -0.12 14.28
C ILE A 22 6.49 0.73 14.23
N THR A 23 6.12 1.17 13.03
CA THR A 23 4.79 1.74 12.80
C THR A 23 3.91 0.66 12.21
N PHE A 24 3.01 0.16 13.02
CA PHE A 24 2.16 -0.97 12.75
C PHE A 24 0.83 -0.51 12.16
N ASN A 25 0.52 -0.98 10.95
CA ASN A 25 -0.74 -0.73 10.26
C ASN A 25 -1.47 -2.06 10.06
N GLY A 26 -2.34 -2.40 10.99
CA GLY A 26 -3.02 -3.68 10.96
C GLY A 26 -3.91 -3.91 12.17
N TYR A 27 -4.19 -5.18 12.42
CA TYR A 27 -5.02 -5.60 13.53
C TYR A 27 -4.22 -6.40 14.56
N ASN A 28 -4.00 -5.79 15.73
CA ASN A 28 -3.40 -6.44 16.90
C ASN A 28 -3.97 -5.82 18.17
N PRO A 29 -4.96 -6.47 18.82
CA PRO A 29 -5.58 -5.95 20.05
C PRO A 29 -4.60 -5.75 21.21
N MET A 30 -3.48 -6.48 21.25
CA MET A 30 -2.49 -6.41 22.35
C MET A 30 -1.78 -5.05 22.41
N ILE A 31 -1.68 -4.35 21.29
CA ILE A 31 -1.08 -3.01 21.19
C ILE A 31 -2.11 -1.94 20.79
N ASP A 32 -3.40 -2.23 20.93
CA ASP A 32 -4.53 -1.39 20.52
C ASP A 32 -4.55 -1.01 19.03
N ALA A 33 -3.93 -1.80 18.17
CA ALA A 33 -3.99 -1.62 16.72
C ALA A 33 -5.31 -2.20 16.17
N ARG A 34 -6.14 -1.37 15.55
CA ARG A 34 -7.53 -1.70 15.21
C ARG A 34 -7.89 -1.48 13.74
N MET A 35 -6.91 -1.49 12.84
CA MET A 35 -7.19 -1.44 11.41
C MET A 35 -7.70 -2.80 10.92
N THR A 36 -9.03 -2.97 10.82
CA THR A 36 -9.64 -4.26 10.46
C THR A 36 -9.54 -4.60 8.97
N SER A 37 -9.05 -3.69 8.13
CA SER A 37 -8.59 -4.04 6.77
C SER A 37 -7.17 -4.62 6.74
N CYS A 38 -6.51 -4.72 7.89
CA CYS A 38 -5.14 -5.19 8.07
C CYS A 38 -4.10 -4.47 7.18
N SER A 39 -4.32 -3.18 6.86
CA SER A 39 -3.44 -2.42 5.97
C SER A 39 -3.57 -0.91 6.18
N PHE A 40 -2.45 -0.17 6.02
CA PHE A 40 -2.42 1.30 6.02
C PHE A 40 -3.29 1.95 4.92
N LYS A 41 -3.78 1.16 3.98
CA LYS A 41 -4.77 1.57 2.99
C LYS A 41 -6.09 2.02 3.62
N GLU A 42 -6.34 1.63 4.88
CA GLU A 42 -7.51 2.09 5.62
C GLU A 42 -7.46 3.61 5.86
N ALA A 43 -6.30 4.15 6.22
CA ALA A 43 -6.13 5.59 6.41
C ALA A 43 -6.23 6.35 5.06
N GLU A 44 -5.70 5.77 3.98
CA GLU A 44 -5.86 6.27 2.61
C GLU A 44 -7.34 6.42 2.23
N ALA A 45 -8.09 5.32 2.39
CA ALA A 45 -9.51 5.29 2.00
C ALA A 45 -10.35 6.29 2.82
N TYR A 46 -10.15 6.38 4.11
CA TYR A 46 -10.88 7.35 4.96
C TYR A 46 -10.57 8.80 4.57
N SER A 47 -9.32 9.12 4.25
CA SER A 47 -8.94 10.45 3.83
C SER A 47 -9.55 10.84 2.48
N VAL A 48 -9.60 9.92 1.53
CA VAL A 48 -10.26 10.14 0.22
C VAL A 48 -11.76 10.26 0.40
N CYS A 49 -12.41 9.30 1.07
CA CYS A 49 -13.85 9.32 1.31
C CYS A 49 -14.32 10.57 2.04
N GLY A 50 -13.56 11.03 3.05
CA GLY A 50 -13.88 12.22 3.82
C GLY A 50 -13.79 13.53 3.04
N ARG A 51 -13.19 13.53 1.85
CA ARG A 51 -13.06 14.70 0.96
C ARG A 51 -13.97 14.65 -0.26
N ILE A 52 -14.74 13.59 -0.44
CA ILE A 52 -15.78 13.54 -1.47
C ILE A 52 -16.87 14.57 -1.10
N PRO A 53 -17.24 15.48 -2.02
CA PRO A 53 -18.25 16.49 -1.74
C PRO A 53 -19.59 15.88 -1.33
N GLN A 54 -20.30 16.52 -0.41
CA GLN A 54 -21.70 16.17 -0.13
C GLN A 54 -22.53 16.36 -1.38
N GLY A 55 -23.32 15.34 -1.75
CA GLY A 55 -24.15 15.36 -2.96
C GLY A 55 -23.41 14.90 -4.22
N GLU A 56 -22.18 14.41 -4.12
CA GLU A 56 -21.55 13.71 -5.26
C GLU A 56 -22.41 12.51 -5.67
N SER A 57 -22.92 12.53 -6.89
CA SER A 57 -23.84 11.54 -7.43
C SER A 57 -23.14 10.46 -8.25
N ARG A 58 -21.87 10.68 -8.61
CA ARG A 58 -21.09 9.72 -9.39
C ARG A 58 -20.56 8.60 -8.50
N VAL A 59 -20.23 7.50 -9.14
CA VAL A 59 -19.68 6.31 -8.50
C VAL A 59 -18.15 6.42 -8.48
N LEU A 60 -17.56 6.24 -7.30
CA LEU A 60 -16.11 6.15 -7.15
C LEU A 60 -15.59 4.84 -7.75
N VAL A 61 -14.55 4.89 -8.57
CA VAL A 61 -13.90 3.71 -9.15
C VAL A 61 -12.53 3.50 -8.51
N VAL A 62 -12.26 2.27 -8.07
CA VAL A 62 -10.99 1.89 -7.48
C VAL A 62 -10.48 0.59 -8.09
N ALA A 63 -9.33 0.64 -8.78
CA ALA A 63 -8.60 -0.55 -9.21
C ALA A 63 -7.61 -0.99 -8.12
N SER A 64 -7.58 -2.30 -7.81
CA SER A 64 -6.72 -2.81 -6.73
C SER A 64 -6.40 -4.29 -6.88
N ALA A 65 -5.25 -4.70 -6.34
CA ALA A 65 -4.88 -6.11 -6.15
C ALA A 65 -5.32 -6.70 -4.79
N GLY A 66 -6.11 -5.96 -3.98
CA GLY A 66 -6.64 -6.44 -2.69
C GLY A 66 -6.71 -5.37 -1.59
N ASN A 67 -5.59 -4.88 -1.08
CA ASN A 67 -5.57 -4.02 0.12
C ASN A 67 -6.33 -2.68 -0.03
N SER A 68 -6.17 -1.96 -1.16
CA SER A 68 -6.95 -0.74 -1.40
C SER A 68 -8.43 -1.08 -1.60
N ALA A 69 -8.76 -2.16 -2.31
CA ALA A 69 -10.13 -2.59 -2.48
C ALA A 69 -10.83 -2.84 -1.13
N ARG A 70 -10.19 -3.59 -0.20
CA ARG A 70 -10.73 -3.80 1.16
C ARG A 70 -10.95 -2.48 1.90
N ALA A 71 -9.96 -1.61 1.87
CA ALA A 71 -10.00 -0.34 2.60
C ALA A 71 -11.10 0.60 2.07
N PHE A 72 -11.17 0.78 0.75
CA PHE A 72 -12.22 1.60 0.13
C PHE A 72 -13.61 0.98 0.28
N ALA A 73 -13.75 -0.35 0.12
CA ALA A 73 -15.03 -1.02 0.36
C ALA A 73 -15.55 -0.77 1.77
N LYS A 74 -14.69 -0.88 2.79
CA LYS A 74 -15.03 -0.60 4.17
C LYS A 74 -15.42 0.87 4.39
N GLY A 75 -14.60 1.81 3.90
CA GLY A 75 -14.86 3.25 4.03
C GLY A 75 -16.14 3.68 3.32
N CYS A 76 -16.31 3.29 2.07
CA CYS A 76 -17.47 3.62 1.26
C CYS A 76 -18.75 2.95 1.77
N SER A 77 -18.68 1.68 2.22
CA SER A 77 -19.82 1.00 2.85
C SER A 77 -20.31 1.75 4.10
N SER A 78 -19.39 2.18 4.95
CA SER A 78 -19.72 2.94 6.17
C SER A 78 -20.29 4.33 5.86
N GLY A 79 -19.73 5.01 4.85
CA GLY A 79 -20.18 6.35 4.41
C GLY A 79 -21.35 6.33 3.42
N ARG A 80 -21.82 5.15 2.99
CA ARG A 80 -22.82 4.97 1.91
C ARG A 80 -22.43 5.66 0.61
N ILE A 81 -21.14 5.66 0.29
CA ILE A 81 -20.58 6.23 -0.94
C ILE A 81 -20.64 5.14 -2.03
N PRO A 82 -21.27 5.40 -3.18
CA PRO A 82 -21.29 4.44 -4.28
C PRO A 82 -19.86 4.12 -4.73
N LEU A 83 -19.51 2.83 -4.76
CA LEU A 83 -18.17 2.33 -5.08
C LEU A 83 -18.23 1.19 -6.06
N LEU A 84 -17.43 1.28 -7.12
CA LEU A 84 -17.12 0.19 -8.02
C LEU A 84 -15.66 -0.23 -7.83
N LEU A 85 -15.44 -1.47 -7.45
CA LEU A 85 -14.12 -2.09 -7.37
C LEU A 85 -13.80 -2.85 -8.64
N CYS A 86 -12.58 -2.67 -9.17
CA CYS A 86 -12.02 -3.44 -10.28
C CYS A 86 -10.83 -4.24 -9.75
N VAL A 87 -10.94 -5.58 -9.74
CA VAL A 87 -9.95 -6.48 -9.12
C VAL A 87 -9.68 -7.66 -10.05
N PRO A 88 -8.46 -8.21 -10.13
CA PRO A 88 -8.22 -9.47 -10.83
C PRO A 88 -9.03 -10.61 -10.20
N ALA A 89 -9.58 -11.52 -11.01
CA ALA A 89 -10.39 -12.64 -10.49
C ALA A 89 -9.64 -13.46 -9.44
N ASP A 90 -8.36 -13.71 -9.66
CA ASP A 90 -7.51 -14.52 -8.77
C ASP A 90 -7.21 -13.82 -7.42
N ASN A 91 -7.59 -12.56 -7.26
CA ASN A 91 -7.41 -11.78 -6.03
C ASN A 91 -8.71 -11.60 -5.21
N VAL A 92 -9.83 -12.17 -5.65
CA VAL A 92 -11.15 -12.00 -4.98
C VAL A 92 -11.15 -12.51 -3.54
N GLU A 93 -10.43 -13.59 -3.26
CA GLU A 93 -10.31 -14.15 -1.92
C GLU A 93 -9.65 -13.18 -0.91
N ALA A 94 -8.89 -12.20 -1.40
CA ALA A 94 -8.35 -11.14 -0.57
C ALA A 94 -9.41 -10.10 -0.14
N LEU A 95 -10.65 -10.17 -0.63
CA LEU A 95 -11.74 -9.24 -0.32
C LEU A 95 -12.65 -9.79 0.78
N TRP A 96 -12.08 -9.92 1.96
CA TRP A 96 -12.76 -10.30 3.18
C TRP A 96 -12.96 -9.08 4.10
N PHE A 97 -14.00 -9.12 4.92
CA PHE A 97 -14.43 -8.01 5.79
C PHE A 97 -14.90 -8.53 7.15
N ASP A 98 -14.69 -7.74 8.19
CA ASP A 98 -15.17 -8.03 9.55
C ASP A 98 -16.66 -7.73 9.76
N LYS A 99 -17.34 -7.23 8.73
CA LYS A 99 -18.79 -6.93 8.71
C LYS A 99 -19.35 -7.02 7.28
N PRO A 100 -20.66 -7.29 7.13
CA PRO A 100 -21.33 -7.19 5.84
C PRO A 100 -21.18 -5.77 5.25
N LEU A 101 -20.98 -5.68 3.94
CA LEU A 101 -20.90 -4.41 3.23
C LEU A 101 -22.30 -3.92 2.80
N SER A 102 -22.43 -2.60 2.71
CA SER A 102 -23.60 -1.96 2.10
C SER A 102 -23.72 -2.30 0.60
N SER A 103 -24.95 -2.35 0.10
CA SER A 103 -25.24 -2.60 -1.32
C SER A 103 -24.70 -1.54 -2.28
N CYS A 104 -24.24 -0.39 -1.78
CA CYS A 104 -23.58 0.65 -2.56
C CYS A 104 -22.18 0.26 -3.07
N VAL A 105 -21.59 -0.83 -2.53
CA VAL A 105 -20.30 -1.36 -2.97
C VAL A 105 -20.54 -2.49 -3.97
N LYS A 106 -19.99 -2.34 -5.16
CA LYS A 106 -20.04 -3.36 -6.22
C LYS A 106 -18.63 -3.77 -6.61
N LEU A 107 -18.50 -5.02 -7.04
CA LEU A 107 -17.24 -5.61 -7.50
C LEU A 107 -17.40 -6.13 -8.93
N ILE A 108 -16.49 -5.70 -9.79
CA ILE A 108 -16.28 -6.35 -11.10
C ILE A 108 -14.84 -6.89 -11.14
N VAL A 109 -14.65 -7.95 -11.90
CA VAL A 109 -13.35 -8.60 -12.01
C VAL A 109 -12.94 -8.82 -13.45
N THR A 110 -11.65 -8.81 -13.71
CA THR A 110 -11.07 -9.33 -14.94
C THR A 110 -11.03 -10.85 -14.89
N GLU A 111 -10.95 -11.51 -16.05
CA GLU A 111 -10.83 -12.97 -16.14
C GLU A 111 -9.61 -13.52 -15.38
N SER A 112 -9.63 -14.83 -15.07
CA SER A 112 -8.52 -15.50 -14.37
C SER A 112 -7.20 -15.43 -15.18
N GLY A 113 -6.07 -15.37 -14.48
CA GLY A 113 -4.74 -15.18 -15.06
C GLY A 113 -4.39 -13.71 -15.36
N SER A 114 -5.28 -12.79 -15.05
CA SER A 114 -5.02 -11.35 -15.10
C SER A 114 -4.26 -10.84 -13.87
N ASP A 115 -3.66 -9.65 -13.99
CA ASP A 115 -2.93 -9.02 -12.90
C ASP A 115 -3.51 -7.63 -12.51
N TYR A 116 -2.84 -6.94 -11.60
CA TYR A 116 -3.27 -5.61 -11.13
C TYR A 116 -3.35 -4.58 -12.25
N PHE A 117 -2.44 -4.64 -13.23
CA PHE A 117 -2.46 -3.71 -14.37
C PHE A 117 -3.70 -3.92 -15.26
N ASP A 118 -4.12 -5.17 -15.41
CA ASP A 118 -5.34 -5.49 -16.16
C ASP A 118 -6.59 -4.95 -15.46
N ALA A 119 -6.63 -4.99 -14.12
CA ALA A 119 -7.71 -4.36 -13.35
C ALA A 119 -7.71 -2.83 -13.50
N ILE A 120 -6.54 -2.18 -13.61
CA ILE A 120 -6.45 -0.75 -13.93
C ILE A 120 -7.04 -0.49 -15.32
N SER A 121 -6.68 -1.30 -16.32
CA SER A 121 -7.21 -1.16 -17.69
C SER A 121 -8.74 -1.35 -17.74
N LEU A 122 -9.29 -2.25 -16.93
CA LEU A 122 -10.76 -2.40 -16.80
C LEU A 122 -11.39 -1.14 -16.18
N ALA A 123 -10.77 -0.58 -15.13
CA ALA A 123 -11.25 0.67 -14.53
C ALA A 123 -11.18 1.84 -15.52
N GLU A 124 -10.13 1.94 -16.33
CA GLU A 124 -10.01 2.94 -17.40
C GLU A 124 -11.17 2.84 -18.41
N LYS A 125 -11.59 1.63 -18.79
CA LYS A 125 -12.77 1.43 -19.65
C LYS A 125 -14.04 1.97 -18.99
N VAL A 126 -14.27 1.71 -17.71
CA VAL A 126 -15.42 2.23 -16.95
C VAL A 126 -15.45 3.76 -16.93
N LEU A 127 -14.28 4.39 -16.79
CA LEU A 127 -14.15 5.85 -16.70
C LEU A 127 -14.44 6.60 -18.00
N HIS A 128 -14.77 5.90 -19.10
CA HIS A 128 -15.35 6.55 -20.29
C HIS A 128 -16.77 7.05 -20.03
N SER A 129 -17.48 6.51 -19.04
CA SER A 129 -18.77 7.04 -18.61
C SER A 129 -18.62 8.16 -17.59
N ARG A 130 -19.36 9.27 -17.79
CA ARG A 130 -19.42 10.41 -16.88
C ARG A 130 -20.06 10.10 -15.53
N HIS A 131 -20.71 8.95 -15.38
CA HIS A 131 -21.33 8.50 -14.12
C HIS A 131 -20.31 7.98 -13.12
N PHE A 132 -19.07 7.84 -13.54
CA PHE A 132 -17.98 7.33 -12.72
C PHE A 132 -16.87 8.36 -12.59
N PHE A 133 -16.09 8.28 -11.51
CA PHE A 133 -14.89 9.09 -11.34
C PHE A 133 -13.76 8.28 -10.68
N ASP A 134 -12.55 8.56 -11.11
CA ASP A 134 -11.34 7.91 -10.61
C ASP A 134 -10.94 8.40 -9.21
N GLU A 135 -10.43 7.52 -8.38
CA GLU A 135 -9.85 7.87 -7.09
C GLU A 135 -8.51 8.62 -7.21
N GLY A 136 -7.88 8.63 -8.37
CA GLY A 136 -6.73 9.47 -8.72
C GLY A 136 -5.35 8.91 -8.40
N GLY A 137 -5.25 7.73 -7.81
CA GLY A 137 -3.98 7.04 -7.57
C GLY A 137 -2.96 7.86 -6.79
N ALA A 138 -1.68 7.76 -7.16
CA ALA A 138 -0.58 8.45 -6.51
C ALA A 138 -0.65 9.99 -6.61
N LYS A 139 -1.40 10.53 -7.58
CA LYS A 139 -1.58 11.98 -7.75
C LYS A 139 -2.63 12.56 -6.82
N ASN A 140 -3.48 11.73 -6.19
CA ASN A 140 -4.50 12.19 -5.26
C ASN A 140 -3.85 12.62 -3.93
N VAL A 141 -3.92 13.91 -3.61
CA VAL A 141 -3.39 14.49 -2.37
C VAL A 141 -4.09 13.89 -1.14
N ALA A 142 -5.42 13.69 -1.20
CA ALA A 142 -6.17 13.08 -0.11
C ALA A 142 -5.65 11.68 0.24
N ARG A 143 -5.30 10.89 -0.79
CA ARG A 143 -4.70 9.57 -0.63
C ARG A 143 -3.36 9.65 0.10
N ARG A 144 -2.47 10.56 -0.32
CA ARG A 144 -1.17 10.76 0.31
C ARG A 144 -1.29 11.28 1.73
N ASP A 145 -2.21 12.21 2.00
CA ASP A 145 -2.46 12.70 3.37
C ASP A 145 -2.86 11.57 4.33
N GLY A 146 -3.75 10.67 3.88
CA GLY A 146 -4.12 9.49 4.67
C GLY A 146 -2.92 8.57 4.96
N MET A 147 -2.13 8.25 3.93
CA MET A 147 -0.94 7.39 4.08
C MET A 147 0.16 8.05 4.93
N GLY A 148 0.28 9.38 4.88
CA GLY A 148 1.23 10.15 5.68
C GLY A 148 0.99 10.03 7.20
N THR A 149 -0.20 9.61 7.63
CA THR A 149 -0.51 9.39 9.06
C THR A 149 0.41 8.38 9.73
N SER A 150 0.96 7.41 8.97
CA SER A 150 1.97 6.47 9.50
C SER A 150 3.25 7.20 9.93
N PHE A 151 3.72 8.16 9.12
CA PHE A 151 4.91 8.96 9.46
C PHE A 151 4.63 9.93 10.61
N LEU A 152 3.42 10.53 10.66
CA LEU A 152 3.00 11.38 11.77
C LEU A 152 2.92 10.59 13.09
N SER A 153 2.35 9.38 13.07
CA SER A 153 2.31 8.49 14.25
C SER A 153 3.72 8.20 14.77
N ALA A 154 4.66 7.86 13.88
CA ALA A 154 6.04 7.62 14.26
C ALA A 154 6.67 8.85 14.90
N THR A 155 6.63 9.99 14.21
CA THR A 155 7.28 11.23 14.65
C THR A 155 6.73 11.70 16.00
N THR A 156 5.42 11.64 16.22
CA THR A 156 4.80 12.05 17.50
C THR A 156 5.14 11.09 18.65
N THR A 157 5.23 9.79 18.38
CA THR A 157 5.61 8.79 19.38
C THR A 157 7.10 8.86 19.74
N ILE A 158 7.95 9.05 18.73
CA ILE A 158 9.41 9.16 18.90
C ILE A 158 9.78 10.51 19.55
N GLY A 159 9.00 11.57 19.32
CA GLY A 159 9.29 12.93 19.75
C GLY A 159 10.24 13.68 18.82
N ARG A 160 10.66 13.08 17.71
CA ARG A 160 11.51 13.69 16.67
C ARG A 160 11.27 13.02 15.33
N ILE A 161 11.68 13.67 14.24
CA ILE A 161 11.74 13.07 12.92
C ILE A 161 12.74 11.90 12.95
N PRO A 162 12.39 10.68 12.44
CA PRO A 162 13.34 9.57 12.35
C PRO A 162 14.46 9.85 11.36
N ASP A 163 15.63 9.23 11.53
CA ASP A 163 16.74 9.36 10.59
C ASP A 163 16.50 8.54 9.31
N TYR A 164 15.85 7.39 9.45
CA TYR A 164 15.50 6.48 8.35
C TYR A 164 14.03 6.11 8.36
N TYR A 165 13.46 6.00 7.16
CA TYR A 165 12.14 5.46 6.90
C TYR A 165 12.24 4.27 5.96
N PHE A 166 11.76 3.10 6.37
CA PHE A 166 11.75 1.88 5.55
C PHE A 166 10.33 1.49 5.14
N GLN A 167 10.10 1.28 3.86
CA GLN A 167 8.83 0.79 3.31
C GLN A 167 9.01 0.01 2.01
N ALA A 168 8.28 -1.10 1.85
CA ALA A 168 8.12 -1.74 0.56
C ALA A 168 7.12 -0.99 -0.33
N VAL A 169 7.42 -0.88 -1.63
CA VAL A 169 6.68 -0.05 -2.57
C VAL A 169 6.26 -0.82 -3.83
N GLY A 170 4.99 -0.66 -4.22
CA GLY A 170 4.49 -0.96 -5.56
C GLY A 170 4.42 0.32 -6.39
N SER A 171 3.51 1.25 -6.01
CA SER A 171 3.39 2.57 -6.66
C SER A 171 4.32 3.64 -6.09
N GLY A 172 4.87 3.43 -4.88
CA GLY A 172 5.64 4.45 -4.16
C GLY A 172 4.82 5.51 -3.43
N THR A 173 3.50 5.51 -3.55
CA THR A 173 2.62 6.55 -2.98
C THR A 173 2.84 6.74 -1.47
N GLY A 174 3.01 5.65 -0.71
CA GLY A 174 3.24 5.75 0.74
C GLY A 174 4.57 6.40 1.11
N ALA A 175 5.62 6.18 0.33
CA ALA A 175 6.92 6.83 0.54
C ALA A 175 6.86 8.33 0.17
N VAL A 176 6.16 8.69 -0.90
CA VAL A 176 5.88 10.10 -1.22
C VAL A 176 5.09 10.76 -0.10
N ALA A 177 4.07 10.10 0.42
CA ALA A 177 3.26 10.58 1.54
C ALA A 177 4.09 10.80 2.83
N ALA A 178 5.03 9.90 3.12
CA ALA A 178 5.96 10.06 4.24
C ALA A 178 6.88 11.27 4.04
N TRP A 179 7.40 11.47 2.83
CA TRP A 179 8.19 12.66 2.49
C TRP A 179 7.38 13.95 2.66
N GLU A 180 6.17 14.01 2.13
CA GLU A 180 5.29 15.20 2.28
C GLU A 180 4.96 15.47 3.75
N ALA A 181 4.67 14.43 4.54
CA ALA A 181 4.46 14.56 5.98
C ALA A 181 5.72 15.07 6.69
N ASN A 182 6.90 14.58 6.32
CA ASN A 182 8.17 15.06 6.85
C ASN A 182 8.41 16.55 6.53
N LEU A 183 8.13 17.01 5.32
CA LEU A 183 8.26 18.42 4.95
C LEU A 183 7.36 19.32 5.81
N ARG A 184 6.11 18.92 6.05
CA ARG A 184 5.18 19.64 6.94
C ARG A 184 5.66 19.66 8.39
N LEU A 185 6.28 18.58 8.89
CA LEU A 185 6.86 18.52 10.23
C LEU A 185 8.11 19.41 10.37
N ILE A 186 8.91 19.54 9.31
CA ILE A 186 10.03 20.50 9.29
C ILE A 186 9.50 21.94 9.35
N GLU A 187 8.45 22.27 8.59
CA GLU A 187 7.80 23.57 8.61
C GLU A 187 7.19 23.89 9.98
N ASP A 188 6.58 22.89 10.63
CA ASP A 188 6.06 22.99 11.99
C ASP A 188 7.16 23.24 13.06
N GLY A 189 8.36 22.74 12.86
CA GLY A 189 9.56 22.98 13.64
C GLY A 189 9.67 22.26 14.98
N ARG A 190 8.63 21.59 15.48
CA ARG A 190 8.61 20.94 16.81
C ARG A 190 9.44 19.67 16.89
N TYR A 191 9.64 18.97 15.78
CA TYR A 191 10.21 17.61 15.73
C TYR A 191 11.60 17.53 15.09
N GLY A 192 12.15 18.66 14.70
CA GLY A 192 13.44 18.76 14.02
C GLY A 192 13.34 19.34 12.61
N ASN A 193 14.50 19.51 11.96
CA ASN A 193 14.62 20.21 10.67
C ASN A 193 15.29 19.35 9.58
N HIS A 194 15.46 18.05 9.82
CA HIS A 194 16.08 17.14 8.86
C HIS A 194 15.02 16.32 8.10
N LYS A 195 15.43 15.81 6.96
CA LYS A 195 14.63 14.89 6.17
C LYS A 195 15.01 13.46 6.53
N ALA A 196 14.04 12.63 6.87
CA ALA A 196 14.25 11.19 7.02
C ALA A 196 14.74 10.60 5.69
N ARG A 197 15.79 9.81 5.72
CA ARG A 197 16.29 9.09 4.55
C ARG A 197 15.30 7.99 4.17
N LEU A 198 14.68 8.11 2.98
CA LEU A 198 13.72 7.11 2.51
C LEU A 198 14.45 5.89 1.94
N ILE A 199 14.19 4.73 2.49
CA ILE A 199 14.63 3.45 1.94
C ILE A 199 13.40 2.70 1.44
N VAL A 200 13.26 2.62 0.13
CA VAL A 200 12.16 1.90 -0.50
C VAL A 200 12.62 0.53 -0.95
N SER A 201 11.72 -0.45 -0.87
CA SER A 201 12.07 -1.85 -1.13
C SER A 201 11.11 -2.47 -2.14
N GLN A 202 11.66 -3.29 -3.05
CA GLN A 202 10.88 -4.11 -3.98
C GLN A 202 11.22 -5.58 -3.86
N ASN A 203 10.33 -6.44 -4.37
CA ASN A 203 10.46 -7.88 -4.28
C ASN A 203 11.03 -8.46 -5.60
N ALA A 204 12.29 -8.91 -5.57
CA ALA A 204 12.89 -9.58 -6.72
C ALA A 204 12.18 -10.92 -7.03
N PRO A 205 12.03 -11.28 -8.34
CA PRO A 205 12.70 -10.68 -9.50
C PRO A 205 12.01 -9.44 -10.08
N PHE A 206 10.83 -9.03 -9.64
CA PHE A 206 10.10 -7.89 -10.20
C PHE A 206 10.40 -6.60 -9.43
N ALA A 207 11.33 -5.78 -9.94
CA ALA A 207 11.82 -4.60 -9.23
C ALA A 207 12.08 -3.36 -10.12
N PRO A 208 11.06 -2.87 -10.89
CA PRO A 208 11.25 -1.80 -11.88
C PRO A 208 11.73 -0.47 -11.28
N ILE A 209 11.30 -0.11 -10.06
CA ILE A 209 11.73 1.11 -9.38
C ILE A 209 13.21 1.00 -8.96
N TYR A 210 13.60 -0.15 -8.43
CA TYR A 210 15.00 -0.39 -8.06
C TYR A 210 15.92 -0.30 -9.27
N GLU A 211 15.56 -0.91 -10.39
CA GLU A 211 16.34 -0.90 -11.61
C GLU A 211 16.49 0.52 -12.18
N ALA A 212 15.39 1.30 -12.24
CA ALA A 212 15.43 2.70 -12.65
C ALA A 212 16.33 3.53 -11.73
N TRP A 213 16.22 3.34 -10.42
CA TRP A 213 17.03 4.06 -9.44
C TRP A 213 18.52 3.73 -9.57
N GLN A 214 18.90 2.44 -9.69
CA GLN A 214 20.28 2.01 -9.88
C GLN A 214 20.89 2.53 -11.19
N ALA A 215 20.07 2.65 -12.24
CA ALA A 215 20.47 3.28 -13.50
C ALA A 215 20.57 4.82 -13.43
N GLY A 216 20.21 5.44 -12.31
CA GLY A 216 20.10 6.90 -12.17
C GLY A 216 19.02 7.53 -13.05
N SER A 217 18.09 6.71 -13.56
CA SER A 217 17.05 7.15 -14.48
C SER A 217 15.81 7.62 -13.74
N ARG A 218 15.17 8.68 -14.24
CA ARG A 218 13.82 9.07 -13.85
C ARG A 218 12.77 8.17 -14.50
N ASP A 219 13.09 7.56 -15.64
CA ASP A 219 12.16 6.73 -16.38
C ASP A 219 12.29 5.26 -15.98
N ILE A 220 11.14 4.62 -15.80
CA ILE A 220 11.07 3.17 -15.57
C ILE A 220 11.54 2.45 -16.83
N PRO A 221 12.41 1.43 -16.73
CA PRO A 221 12.82 0.62 -17.86
C PRO A 221 11.61 0.05 -18.61
N HIS A 222 11.72 0.00 -19.92
CA HIS A 222 10.70 -0.65 -20.72
C HIS A 222 10.80 -2.17 -20.52
N TYR A 223 9.84 -2.74 -19.80
CA TYR A 223 9.65 -4.19 -19.74
C TYR A 223 8.75 -4.61 -20.90
N ASP A 224 9.12 -5.65 -21.64
CA ASP A 224 8.12 -6.30 -22.46
C ASP A 224 7.08 -6.99 -21.55
N ASP A 225 5.85 -7.02 -22.01
CA ASP A 225 4.72 -7.51 -21.20
C ASP A 225 4.89 -8.97 -20.75
N TYR A 226 5.53 -9.83 -21.55
CA TYR A 226 5.74 -11.24 -21.21
C TYR A 226 6.66 -11.40 -19.99
N HIS A 227 7.83 -10.76 -20.00
CA HIS A 227 8.78 -10.83 -18.89
C HIS A 227 8.22 -10.14 -17.64
N ALA A 228 7.56 -9.00 -17.80
CA ALA A 228 6.94 -8.29 -16.68
C ALA A 228 5.85 -9.13 -15.98
N ARG A 229 4.97 -9.79 -16.75
CA ARG A 229 3.93 -10.69 -16.20
C ARG A 229 4.55 -11.90 -15.50
N ARG A 230 5.54 -12.55 -16.14
CA ARG A 230 6.25 -13.70 -15.58
C ARG A 230 6.88 -13.34 -14.22
N ASP A 231 7.61 -12.26 -14.14
CA ASP A 231 8.33 -11.87 -12.93
C ASP A 231 7.37 -11.38 -11.83
N ALA A 232 6.31 -10.65 -12.20
CA ALA A 232 5.24 -10.28 -11.28
C ALA A 232 4.48 -11.50 -10.74
N ALA A 233 4.35 -12.57 -11.54
CA ALA A 233 3.72 -13.83 -11.10
C ALA A 233 4.60 -14.62 -10.11
N ILE A 234 5.91 -14.41 -10.07
CA ILE A 234 6.83 -15.14 -9.17
C ILE A 234 6.93 -14.54 -7.78
N ILE A 235 6.82 -13.20 -7.65
CA ILE A 235 7.00 -12.55 -6.36
C ILE A 235 5.88 -12.93 -5.36
N ASP A 236 6.24 -13.05 -4.08
CA ASP A 236 5.26 -13.33 -3.02
C ASP A 236 4.43 -12.09 -2.69
N ALA A 237 5.03 -10.92 -2.75
CA ALA A 237 4.37 -9.64 -2.43
C ALA A 237 3.56 -9.11 -3.64
N LYS A 238 2.49 -9.81 -4.02
CA LYS A 238 1.65 -9.50 -5.20
C LYS A 238 1.19 -8.04 -5.26
N VAL A 239 0.95 -7.40 -4.13
CA VAL A 239 0.55 -5.98 -4.05
C VAL A 239 1.65 -5.01 -4.49
N LEU A 240 2.89 -5.48 -4.72
CA LEU A 240 4.01 -4.71 -5.24
C LEU A 240 4.17 -4.83 -6.77
N SER A 241 3.35 -5.63 -7.45
CA SER A 241 3.48 -5.99 -8.86
C SER A 241 2.98 -4.93 -9.86
N ASN A 242 3.07 -3.65 -9.55
CA ASN A 242 2.67 -2.62 -10.50
C ASN A 242 3.67 -2.56 -11.67
N ARG A 243 3.24 -2.95 -12.88
CA ARG A 243 4.08 -2.98 -14.09
C ARG A 243 4.41 -1.58 -14.64
N ARG A 244 3.62 -0.56 -14.27
CA ARG A 244 3.84 0.84 -14.64
C ARG A 244 3.71 1.75 -13.41
N PRO A 245 4.65 1.65 -12.44
CA PRO A 245 4.55 2.44 -11.23
C PRO A 245 4.68 3.94 -11.57
N PRO A 246 3.91 4.81 -10.91
CA PRO A 246 3.98 6.26 -11.09
C PRO A 246 5.22 6.83 -10.40
N TYR A 247 6.39 6.48 -10.92
CA TYR A 247 7.69 6.83 -10.34
C TYR A 247 8.18 8.20 -10.79
N SER A 248 7.90 8.55 -12.07
CA SER A 248 8.55 9.63 -12.80
C SER A 248 7.89 11.00 -12.69
N PHE A 249 6.63 11.09 -12.19
CA PHE A 249 5.91 12.37 -12.17
C PHE A 249 6.57 13.38 -11.22
N ALA A 250 6.43 14.68 -11.51
CA ALA A 250 6.99 15.75 -10.68
C ALA A 250 6.40 15.69 -9.24
N GLY A 251 7.30 15.72 -8.24
CA GLY A 251 6.94 15.50 -6.84
C GLY A 251 6.63 14.04 -6.50
N GLY A 252 6.93 13.10 -7.39
CA GLY A 252 6.77 11.67 -7.19
C GLY A 252 7.94 11.00 -6.47
N LEU A 253 7.99 9.67 -6.57
CA LEU A 253 8.96 8.87 -5.81
C LEU A 253 10.42 9.18 -6.18
N TYR A 254 10.72 9.43 -7.46
CA TYR A 254 12.08 9.79 -7.87
C TYR A 254 12.55 11.07 -7.15
N ASP A 255 11.70 12.10 -7.12
CA ASP A 255 12.04 13.37 -6.47
C ASP A 255 12.14 13.21 -4.94
N ALA A 256 11.26 12.40 -4.33
CA ALA A 256 11.32 12.09 -2.91
C ALA A 256 12.64 11.41 -2.52
N LEU A 257 13.07 10.40 -3.28
CA LEU A 257 14.35 9.72 -3.05
C LEU A 257 15.53 10.68 -3.21
N LYS A 258 15.54 11.50 -4.27
CA LYS A 258 16.60 12.52 -4.48
C LYS A 258 16.63 13.54 -3.33
N ALA A 259 15.47 14.05 -2.91
CA ALA A 259 15.36 15.09 -1.88
C ALA A 259 15.75 14.60 -0.48
N THR A 260 15.69 13.30 -0.21
CA THR A 260 15.95 12.69 1.09
C THR A 260 17.28 11.92 1.15
N ASN A 261 18.11 12.00 0.10
CA ASN A 261 19.28 11.14 -0.06
C ASN A 261 18.91 9.65 0.14
N GLY A 262 17.73 9.31 -0.38
CA GLY A 262 17.12 7.98 -0.22
C GLY A 262 17.78 6.91 -1.06
N ASP A 263 17.24 5.71 -0.98
CA ASP A 263 17.74 4.57 -1.76
C ASP A 263 16.61 3.58 -2.08
N ALA A 264 16.86 2.75 -3.09
CA ALA A 264 16.01 1.62 -3.43
C ALA A 264 16.77 0.31 -3.22
N VAL A 265 16.13 -0.66 -2.57
CA VAL A 265 16.71 -1.95 -2.20
C VAL A 265 15.80 -3.08 -2.68
N VAL A 266 16.35 -4.25 -2.92
CA VAL A 266 15.55 -5.44 -3.27
C VAL A 266 15.74 -6.55 -2.25
N ALA A 267 14.66 -7.33 -2.03
CA ALA A 267 14.68 -8.57 -1.30
C ALA A 267 14.03 -9.69 -2.13
N THR A 268 14.59 -10.89 -2.04
CA THR A 268 14.03 -12.10 -2.66
C THR A 268 12.86 -12.64 -1.82
N ASN A 269 12.02 -13.50 -2.42
CA ASN A 269 10.96 -14.22 -1.69
C ASN A 269 11.51 -14.95 -0.45
N ALA A 270 12.66 -15.64 -0.58
CA ALA A 270 13.26 -16.36 0.53
C ALA A 270 13.68 -15.43 1.69
N GLN A 271 14.22 -14.24 1.38
CA GLN A 271 14.57 -13.24 2.38
C GLN A 271 13.32 -12.67 3.05
N ALA A 272 12.28 -12.35 2.27
CA ALA A 272 11.01 -11.83 2.80
C ALA A 272 10.32 -12.87 3.71
N ARG A 273 10.25 -14.14 3.31
CA ARG A 273 9.68 -15.22 4.14
C ARG A 273 10.43 -15.38 5.47
N ARG A 274 11.78 -15.34 5.45
CA ARG A 274 12.57 -15.37 6.69
C ARG A 274 12.31 -14.16 7.57
N ALA A 275 12.21 -12.97 6.98
CA ALA A 275 11.90 -11.75 7.70
C ALA A 275 10.50 -11.79 8.34
N ALA A 276 9.49 -12.30 7.62
CA ALA A 276 8.14 -12.47 8.17
C ALA A 276 8.12 -13.43 9.37
N LYS A 277 8.82 -14.57 9.26
CA LYS A 277 8.94 -15.52 10.36
C LYS A 277 9.62 -14.90 11.58
N LEU A 278 10.76 -14.22 11.36
CA LEU A 278 11.50 -13.53 12.40
C LEU A 278 10.65 -12.46 13.09
N PHE A 279 9.89 -11.66 12.32
CA PHE A 279 9.00 -10.65 12.88
C PHE A 279 7.94 -11.28 13.79
N LYS A 280 7.31 -12.35 13.33
CA LYS A 280 6.30 -13.09 14.12
C LYS A 280 6.89 -13.66 15.42
N GLU A 281 8.11 -14.20 15.37
CA GLU A 281 8.80 -14.74 16.54
C GLU A 281 9.18 -13.67 17.56
N LEU A 282 9.60 -12.48 17.10
CA LEU A 282 10.14 -11.42 17.98
C LEU A 282 9.09 -10.37 18.37
N GLU A 283 8.10 -10.12 17.54
CA GLU A 283 7.06 -9.09 17.76
C GLU A 283 5.66 -9.70 18.03
N GLY A 284 5.51 -11.03 17.91
CA GLY A 284 4.31 -11.76 18.31
C GLY A 284 3.11 -11.66 17.36
N VAL A 285 3.29 -11.15 16.14
CA VAL A 285 2.22 -10.94 15.16
C VAL A 285 2.70 -11.21 13.74
N ASP A 286 1.81 -11.73 12.89
CA ASP A 286 2.06 -11.92 11.46
C ASP A 286 2.16 -10.61 10.69
N ILE A 287 2.93 -10.59 9.62
CA ILE A 287 2.99 -9.49 8.67
C ILE A 287 2.81 -9.99 7.23
N TYR A 288 2.23 -9.15 6.38
CA TYR A 288 2.09 -9.46 4.96
C TYR A 288 3.45 -9.55 4.23
N PRO A 289 3.49 -10.18 3.04
CA PRO A 289 4.72 -10.26 2.25
C PRO A 289 5.35 -8.90 1.94
N ALA A 290 4.56 -7.85 1.69
CA ALA A 290 5.10 -6.53 1.37
C ALA A 290 5.91 -5.91 2.54
N PRO A 291 5.41 -5.76 3.77
CA PRO A 291 6.23 -5.29 4.89
C PRO A 291 7.39 -6.25 5.23
N ALA A 292 7.25 -7.55 4.95
CA ALA A 292 8.36 -8.49 5.10
C ALA A 292 9.52 -8.19 4.13
N VAL A 293 9.23 -7.70 2.92
CA VAL A 293 10.23 -7.20 1.97
C VAL A 293 10.97 -5.97 2.55
N ALA A 294 10.25 -5.05 3.21
CA ALA A 294 10.87 -3.89 3.84
C ALA A 294 11.79 -4.30 5.01
N LEU A 295 11.34 -5.22 5.85
CA LEU A 295 12.16 -5.77 6.94
C LEU A 295 13.39 -6.52 6.41
N ALA A 296 13.24 -7.34 5.38
CA ALA A 296 14.38 -8.03 4.76
C ALA A 296 15.43 -7.03 4.23
N SER A 297 14.99 -5.91 3.69
CA SER A 297 15.88 -4.84 3.23
C SER A 297 16.58 -4.12 4.41
N LEU A 298 15.88 -3.88 5.52
CA LEU A 298 16.49 -3.36 6.74
C LEU A 298 17.57 -4.33 7.27
N ILE A 299 17.26 -5.61 7.38
CA ILE A 299 18.22 -6.65 7.81
C ILE A 299 19.47 -6.61 6.93
N LYS A 300 19.29 -6.63 5.61
CA LYS A 300 20.40 -6.58 4.65
C LYS A 300 21.30 -5.34 4.83
N MET A 301 20.70 -4.16 5.05
CA MET A 301 21.45 -2.91 5.24
C MET A 301 22.17 -2.87 6.59
N VAL A 302 21.60 -3.44 7.64
CA VAL A 302 22.27 -3.59 8.96
C VAL A 302 23.45 -4.55 8.85
N GLU A 303 23.26 -5.72 8.24
CA GLU A 303 24.31 -6.73 8.03
C GLU A 303 25.49 -6.21 7.20
N SER A 304 25.20 -5.33 6.21
CA SER A 304 26.25 -4.71 5.40
C SER A 304 26.95 -3.51 6.08
N GLY A 305 26.53 -3.11 7.27
CA GLY A 305 27.04 -1.93 7.97
C GLY A 305 26.62 -0.59 7.35
N ALA A 306 25.60 -0.58 6.48
CA ALA A 306 25.09 0.64 5.84
C ALA A 306 24.18 1.48 6.75
N ILE A 307 23.80 0.97 7.90
CA ILE A 307 22.98 1.63 8.92
C ILE A 307 23.78 1.82 10.20
N ASP A 308 23.80 3.05 10.70
CA ASP A 308 24.34 3.34 12.02
C ASP A 308 23.45 2.71 13.10
N LYS A 309 24.04 2.01 14.05
CA LYS A 309 23.32 1.32 15.14
C LYS A 309 22.57 2.26 16.07
N ASP A 310 23.02 3.49 16.18
CA ASP A 310 22.43 4.54 17.01
C ASP A 310 21.34 5.33 16.27
N ALA A 311 21.21 5.14 14.95
CA ALA A 311 20.22 5.84 14.14
C ALA A 311 18.79 5.54 14.60
N CYS A 312 17.93 6.55 14.56
CA CYS A 312 16.51 6.42 14.79
C CYS A 312 15.81 5.92 13.53
N ILE A 313 15.34 4.69 13.56
CA ILE A 313 14.79 4.00 12.39
C ILE A 313 13.28 3.81 12.56
N MET A 314 12.50 4.24 11.56
CA MET A 314 11.11 3.89 11.42
C MET A 314 10.95 2.79 10.38
N LEU A 315 10.51 1.61 10.80
CA LEU A 315 10.07 0.53 9.94
C LEU A 315 8.55 0.58 9.78
N ASN A 316 8.07 0.88 8.58
CA ASN A 316 6.64 0.94 8.29
C ASN A 316 6.11 -0.44 7.92
N ILE A 317 5.44 -1.10 8.85
CA ILE A 317 4.70 -2.34 8.64
C ILE A 317 3.34 -1.97 8.03
N THR A 318 3.27 -2.01 6.71
CA THR A 318 2.17 -1.49 5.90
C THR A 318 0.91 -2.38 5.89
N GLY A 319 1.02 -3.60 6.42
CA GLY A 319 -0.10 -4.53 6.53
C GLY A 319 0.24 -5.74 7.38
N SER A 320 -0.66 -6.13 8.29
CA SER A 320 -0.38 -7.17 9.29
C SER A 320 -1.61 -7.55 10.10
N GLY A 321 -1.50 -8.67 10.81
CA GLY A 321 -2.52 -9.11 11.77
C GLY A 321 -3.70 -9.82 11.14
N GLU A 322 -3.53 -10.44 9.97
CA GLU A 322 -4.58 -11.23 9.33
C GLU A 322 -4.92 -12.49 10.13
N GLU A 323 -3.93 -13.16 10.68
CA GLU A 323 -4.16 -14.30 11.58
C GLU A 323 -4.95 -13.87 12.82
N SER A 324 -4.62 -12.73 13.40
CA SER A 324 -5.30 -12.21 14.58
C SER A 324 -6.76 -11.84 14.29
N ILE A 325 -7.05 -11.18 13.16
CA ILE A 325 -8.43 -10.83 12.83
C ILE A 325 -9.25 -12.06 12.48
N THR A 326 -8.69 -13.01 11.74
CA THR A 326 -9.35 -14.28 11.39
C THR A 326 -9.70 -15.12 12.63
N ALA A 327 -8.82 -15.13 13.64
CA ALA A 327 -9.07 -15.84 14.89
C ALA A 327 -10.14 -15.17 15.78
N ASN A 328 -10.37 -13.86 15.63
CA ASN A 328 -11.22 -13.08 16.53
C ASN A 328 -12.51 -12.55 15.89
N LYS A 329 -12.71 -12.74 14.58
CA LYS A 329 -13.83 -12.18 13.81
C LYS A 329 -14.38 -13.18 12.81
N ASP A 330 -15.70 -13.20 12.67
CA ASP A 330 -16.33 -13.79 11.49
C ASP A 330 -16.03 -12.95 10.27
N LEU A 331 -15.67 -13.57 9.15
CA LEU A 331 -15.33 -12.88 7.92
C LEU A 331 -16.43 -13.01 6.87
N TRP A 332 -16.68 -11.91 6.20
CA TRP A 332 -17.61 -11.77 5.09
C TRP A 332 -16.84 -11.55 3.79
N TYR A 333 -17.27 -12.15 2.70
CA TYR A 333 -16.61 -12.08 1.41
C TYR A 333 -17.46 -11.33 0.39
N LEU A 334 -16.82 -10.44 -0.39
CA LEU A 334 -17.49 -9.75 -1.47
C LEU A 334 -17.48 -10.65 -2.73
N LYS A 335 -18.64 -10.82 -3.34
CA LYS A 335 -18.78 -11.62 -4.57
C LYS A 335 -18.76 -10.71 -5.79
N PRO A 336 -18.10 -11.12 -6.90
CA PRO A 336 -18.14 -10.39 -8.15
C PRO A 336 -19.58 -10.26 -8.68
N SER A 337 -19.95 -9.04 -9.10
CA SER A 337 -21.20 -8.78 -9.81
C SER A 337 -21.09 -9.19 -11.29
N LYS A 338 -19.92 -8.96 -11.89
CA LYS A 338 -19.62 -9.33 -13.30
C LYS A 338 -18.13 -9.69 -13.46
N VAL A 339 -17.86 -10.51 -14.47
CA VAL A 339 -16.50 -10.89 -14.93
C VAL A 339 -16.33 -10.39 -16.35
N PHE A 340 -15.22 -9.74 -16.64
CA PHE A 340 -14.90 -9.22 -17.96
C PHE A 340 -13.64 -9.85 -18.53
N SER A 341 -13.68 -10.16 -19.83
CA SER A 341 -12.47 -10.50 -20.59
C SER A 341 -11.56 -9.28 -20.71
N LEU A 342 -10.27 -9.49 -20.84
CA LEU A 342 -9.29 -8.42 -21.11
C LEU A 342 -9.58 -7.69 -22.44
N THR A 343 -10.20 -8.40 -23.39
CA THR A 343 -10.59 -7.87 -24.71
C THR A 343 -12.01 -7.32 -24.76
N ALA A 344 -12.73 -7.25 -23.63
CA ALA A 344 -14.10 -6.72 -23.58
C ALA A 344 -14.17 -5.30 -24.17
N ASP A 345 -15.20 -5.07 -24.99
CA ASP A 345 -15.44 -3.75 -25.58
C ASP A 345 -15.79 -2.70 -24.52
N ILE A 346 -15.43 -1.45 -24.78
CA ILE A 346 -15.64 -0.35 -23.82
C ILE A 346 -17.13 -0.10 -23.59
N ASP A 347 -17.94 -0.07 -24.66
CA ASP A 347 -19.37 0.21 -24.56
C ASP A 347 -20.11 -0.91 -23.81
N ASP A 348 -19.72 -2.17 -24.04
CA ASP A 348 -20.25 -3.32 -23.32
C ASP A 348 -19.93 -3.26 -21.82
N VAL A 349 -18.68 -2.87 -21.47
CA VAL A 349 -18.26 -2.68 -20.06
C VAL A 349 -19.06 -1.57 -19.43
N VAL A 350 -19.15 -0.39 -20.06
CA VAL A 350 -19.86 0.79 -19.54
C VAL A 350 -21.34 0.46 -19.32
N CYS A 351 -22.03 -0.06 -20.32
CA CYS A 351 -23.45 -0.43 -20.22
C CYS A 351 -23.68 -1.40 -19.05
N SER A 352 -22.87 -2.44 -18.99
CA SER A 352 -22.95 -3.46 -17.95
C SER A 352 -22.75 -2.94 -16.52
N VAL A 353 -21.86 -1.96 -16.31
CA VAL A 353 -21.60 -1.44 -14.96
C VAL A 353 -22.60 -0.36 -14.55
N GLU A 354 -23.11 0.43 -15.49
CA GLU A 354 -24.19 1.39 -15.22
C GLU A 354 -25.43 0.70 -14.66
N GLU A 355 -25.82 -0.46 -15.23
CA GLU A 355 -26.92 -1.28 -14.72
C GLU A 355 -26.80 -1.67 -13.24
N LEU A 356 -25.58 -1.81 -12.71
CA LEU A 356 -25.37 -2.18 -11.31
C LEU A 356 -25.76 -1.08 -10.34
N PHE A 357 -25.86 0.17 -10.79
CA PHE A 357 -26.17 1.36 -9.99
C PHE A 357 -27.48 2.04 -10.38
N THR A 358 -28.13 1.61 -11.45
CA THR A 358 -29.49 2.06 -11.81
C THR A 358 -30.51 1.35 -10.90
N LYS A 359 -31.11 2.09 -9.98
CA LYS A 359 -32.35 1.73 -9.29
C LYS A 359 -33.25 2.92 -9.09
#